data_beb0f5f39079a681cecfe29f6c8240ee
#
_entry.id   beb0f5f39079a681cecfe29f6c8240ee
#
_cell.length_a   1.000
_cell.length_b   1.000
_cell.length_c   1.000
_cell.angle_alpha   90.00
_cell.angle_beta   90.00
_cell.angle_gamma   90.00
#
_symmetry.space_group_name_H-M   'P 1'
#
loop_
_entity.id
_entity.type
_entity.pdbx_description
1 polymer ?
#
loop_
_entity_poly.entity_id
_entity_poly.type
_entity_poly.pdbx_seq_one_letter_code
_entity_poly.pdbx_strand_id
1 'polypeptide(L)'
;MAVVPVLTFFVAMWLLAFSFMKAGKLVNYISAPVMGGFITGICSTIILMQVPKILGGTAGTGEFFELAKHIGQTAKHVNMPSILLGVASLVILLVAKKLVPKFPMAVVLMVAGACYTRVGNVRELGIQTLSKVETGLPQWQIPDFSAVSIREAVTVSLSVAVVIMAETLLAENNFAQKNGYRIDDNQEIFAFSVGNFLAAFTGCCPINGSVSRTAMGEQYQGKTQLTSLVAGLSMIVLLLCGTGFIQYLPVPVLTAIVISALLGATEFDLMARLWKVSRTECMIFVGAFLGVLLLGTINGVLIGCLLYTSPSPRDS
;
A
#
# COMPACT_ATOMS: atom_id res chain seq x y z
N MET A 1 -2.54 -19.32 -4.25
CA MET A 1 -2.37 -18.30 -5.31
C MET A 1 -3.59 -18.16 -6.22
N ALA A 2 -4.44 -19.16 -6.39
CA ALA A 2 -5.65 -19.10 -7.24
C ALA A 2 -6.72 -18.06 -6.79
N VAL A 3 -6.74 -17.67 -5.52
CA VAL A 3 -7.72 -16.74 -4.93
C VAL A 3 -7.55 -15.30 -5.46
N VAL A 4 -6.31 -14.85 -5.62
CA VAL A 4 -5.99 -13.44 -5.97
C VAL A 4 -6.56 -13.03 -7.32
N PRO A 5 -6.39 -13.79 -8.41
CA PRO A 5 -6.96 -13.44 -9.72
C PRO A 5 -8.48 -13.34 -9.70
N VAL A 6 -9.15 -14.20 -8.92
CA VAL A 6 -10.62 -14.17 -8.77
C VAL A 6 -11.07 -12.91 -8.04
N LEU A 7 -10.40 -12.55 -6.94
CA LEU A 7 -10.67 -11.28 -6.25
C LEU A 7 -10.42 -10.08 -7.16
N THR A 8 -9.32 -10.07 -7.91
CA THR A 8 -8.98 -8.99 -8.85
C THR A 8 -10.04 -8.85 -9.94
N PHE A 9 -10.56 -9.98 -10.45
CA PHE A 9 -11.65 -9.99 -11.42
C PHE A 9 -12.93 -9.34 -10.86
N PHE A 10 -13.34 -9.71 -9.65
CA PHE A 10 -14.51 -9.09 -9.02
C PHE A 10 -14.29 -7.62 -8.66
N VAL A 11 -13.08 -7.22 -8.28
CA VAL A 11 -12.71 -5.81 -8.11
C VAL A 11 -12.92 -5.04 -9.41
N ALA A 12 -12.45 -5.59 -10.55
CA ALA A 12 -12.66 -4.98 -11.86
C ALA A 12 -14.14 -4.83 -12.20
N MET A 13 -14.95 -5.86 -11.92
CA MET A 13 -16.41 -5.81 -12.12
C MET A 13 -17.07 -4.72 -11.27
N TRP A 14 -16.68 -4.58 -10.00
CA TRP A 14 -17.20 -3.52 -9.14
C TRP A 14 -16.81 -2.13 -9.60
N LEU A 15 -15.55 -1.92 -9.99
CA LEU A 15 -15.09 -0.64 -10.53
C LEU A 15 -15.85 -0.31 -11.83
N LEU A 16 -16.09 -1.29 -12.70
CA LEU A 16 -16.89 -1.11 -13.90
C LEU A 16 -18.32 -0.66 -13.56
N ALA A 17 -18.96 -1.34 -12.61
CA ALA A 17 -20.29 -0.97 -12.14
C ALA A 17 -20.31 0.45 -11.55
N PHE A 18 -19.33 0.83 -10.73
CA PHE A 18 -19.21 2.16 -10.17
C PHE A 18 -19.03 3.25 -11.24
N SER A 19 -18.26 2.97 -12.29
CA SER A 19 -18.11 3.88 -13.43
C SER A 19 -19.45 4.13 -14.12
N PHE A 20 -20.21 3.08 -14.46
CA PHE A 20 -21.54 3.22 -15.09
C PHE A 20 -22.56 3.90 -14.18
N MET A 21 -22.54 3.64 -12.89
CA MET A 21 -23.41 4.29 -11.88
C MET A 21 -23.00 5.74 -11.61
N LYS A 22 -21.89 6.22 -12.22
CA LYS A 22 -21.32 7.56 -11.96
C LYS A 22 -20.98 7.77 -10.48
N ALA A 23 -20.51 6.70 -9.81
CA ALA A 23 -20.21 6.71 -8.38
C ALA A 23 -18.96 7.52 -8.02
N GLY A 24 -18.14 7.95 -9.00
CA GLY A 24 -16.97 8.81 -8.76
C GLY A 24 -17.30 10.07 -7.96
N LYS A 25 -18.49 10.63 -8.15
CA LYS A 25 -18.94 11.79 -7.37
C LYS A 25 -19.08 11.53 -5.86
N LEU A 26 -19.26 10.27 -5.44
CA LEU A 26 -19.37 9.91 -4.02
C LEU A 26 -18.08 10.17 -3.26
N VAL A 27 -16.93 10.10 -3.91
CA VAL A 27 -15.62 10.35 -3.29
C VAL A 27 -15.50 11.81 -2.82
N ASN A 28 -16.16 12.74 -3.49
CA ASN A 28 -16.17 14.15 -3.08
C ASN A 28 -16.89 14.39 -1.73
N TYR A 29 -17.66 13.42 -1.23
CA TYR A 29 -18.27 13.47 0.10
C TYR A 29 -17.39 12.90 1.21
N ILE A 30 -16.27 12.23 0.85
CA ILE A 30 -15.33 11.73 1.85
C ILE A 30 -14.42 12.88 2.26
N SER A 31 -14.51 13.27 3.54
CA SER A 31 -13.70 14.38 4.04
C SER A 31 -12.22 14.00 4.18
N ALA A 32 -11.33 14.99 4.02
CA ALA A 32 -9.90 14.81 4.18
C ALA A 32 -9.49 14.22 5.55
N PRO A 33 -10.10 14.60 6.70
CA PRO A 33 -9.83 13.99 7.99
C PRO A 33 -10.14 12.49 8.04
N VAL A 34 -11.27 12.05 7.44
CA VAL A 34 -11.64 10.62 7.38
C VAL A 34 -10.60 9.84 6.57
N MET A 35 -10.25 10.35 5.40
CA MET A 35 -9.26 9.69 4.53
C MET A 35 -7.87 9.68 5.14
N GLY A 36 -7.43 10.79 5.74
CA GLY A 36 -6.13 10.86 6.41
C GLY A 36 -6.04 9.87 7.57
N GLY A 37 -7.09 9.77 8.39
CA GLY A 37 -7.19 8.78 9.46
C GLY A 37 -7.17 7.35 8.94
N PHE A 38 -7.92 7.07 7.88
CA PHE A 38 -8.00 5.77 7.23
C PHE A 38 -6.64 5.33 6.65
N ILE A 39 -6.00 6.17 5.83
CA ILE A 39 -4.67 5.88 5.24
C ILE A 39 -3.64 5.65 6.35
N THR A 40 -3.63 6.51 7.37
CA THR A 40 -2.70 6.38 8.50
C THR A 40 -2.95 5.08 9.29
N GLY A 41 -4.21 4.68 9.45
CA GLY A 41 -4.60 3.42 10.07
C GLY A 41 -4.09 2.21 9.31
N ILE A 42 -4.31 2.15 7.99
CA ILE A 42 -3.81 1.08 7.12
C ILE A 42 -2.28 1.02 7.17
N CYS A 43 -1.61 2.16 6.98
CA CYS A 43 -0.15 2.20 7.02
C CYS A 43 0.40 1.68 8.36
N SER A 44 -0.22 2.08 9.47
CA SER A 44 0.17 1.63 10.81
C SER A 44 -0.04 0.13 11.00
N THR A 45 -1.16 -0.41 10.53
CA THR A 45 -1.44 -1.86 10.57
C THR A 45 -0.39 -2.63 9.76
N ILE A 46 -0.08 -2.18 8.54
CA ILE A 46 0.93 -2.85 7.71
C ILE A 46 2.32 -2.75 8.34
N ILE A 47 2.68 -1.61 8.95
CA ILE A 47 3.95 -1.47 9.67
C ILE A 47 4.02 -2.49 10.82
N LEU A 48 2.96 -2.64 11.61
CA LEU A 48 2.89 -3.64 12.67
C LEU A 48 3.05 -5.08 12.13
N MET A 49 2.45 -5.38 10.98
CA MET A 49 2.62 -6.68 10.30
C MET A 49 4.07 -6.93 9.84
N GLN A 50 4.85 -5.89 9.60
CA GLN A 50 6.26 -6.02 9.19
C GLN A 50 7.22 -6.18 10.38
N VAL A 51 6.86 -5.73 11.60
CA VAL A 51 7.75 -5.79 12.77
C VAL A 51 8.31 -7.20 13.03
N PRO A 52 7.52 -8.29 13.00
CA PRO A 52 8.05 -9.65 13.20
C PRO A 52 9.15 -10.02 12.20
N LYS A 53 9.09 -9.53 10.96
CA LYS A 53 10.13 -9.81 9.95
C LYS A 53 11.48 -9.16 10.28
N ILE A 54 11.47 -7.97 10.90
CA ILE A 54 12.71 -7.36 11.41
C ILE A 54 13.29 -8.21 12.55
N LEU A 55 12.42 -8.80 13.39
CA LEU A 55 12.83 -9.67 14.48
C LEU A 55 13.35 -11.04 13.99
N GLY A 56 13.24 -11.34 12.70
CA GLY A 56 13.67 -12.61 12.10
C GLY A 56 12.56 -13.65 11.96
N GLY A 57 11.32 -13.29 12.28
CA GLY A 57 10.12 -14.13 12.15
C GLY A 57 9.38 -13.96 10.82
N THR A 58 8.19 -14.54 10.75
CA THR A 58 7.25 -14.41 9.62
C THR A 58 6.38 -13.17 9.78
N ALA A 59 5.78 -12.69 8.67
CA ALA A 59 4.84 -11.57 8.72
C ALA A 59 3.69 -11.87 9.69
N GLY A 60 3.27 -10.86 10.44
CA GLY A 60 2.04 -10.94 11.23
C GLY A 60 0.82 -10.96 10.30
N THR A 61 -0.25 -11.59 10.78
CA THR A 61 -1.57 -11.64 10.11
C THR A 61 -2.65 -11.35 11.14
N GLY A 62 -3.82 -10.93 10.68
CA GLY A 62 -4.97 -10.68 11.54
C GLY A 62 -5.10 -9.22 12.03
N GLU A 63 -5.95 -9.03 13.01
CA GLU A 63 -6.24 -7.72 13.61
C GLU A 63 -5.20 -7.31 14.68
N PHE A 64 -5.30 -6.09 15.17
CA PHE A 64 -4.32 -5.48 16.09
C PHE A 64 -3.94 -6.38 17.28
N PHE A 65 -4.90 -7.00 17.95
CA PHE A 65 -4.64 -7.86 19.11
C PHE A 65 -3.89 -9.14 18.74
N GLU A 66 -4.22 -9.75 17.59
CA GLU A 66 -3.52 -10.93 17.08
C GLU A 66 -2.10 -10.56 16.66
N LEU A 67 -1.93 -9.40 16.00
CA LEU A 67 -0.62 -8.86 15.64
C LEU A 67 0.25 -8.59 16.87
N ALA A 68 -0.30 -7.95 17.90
CA ALA A 68 0.41 -7.69 19.13
C ALA A 68 0.85 -8.99 19.83
N LYS A 69 -0.02 -10.01 19.86
CA LYS A 69 0.31 -11.34 20.37
C LYS A 69 1.40 -12.02 19.55
N HIS A 70 1.31 -11.96 18.21
CA HIS A 70 2.31 -12.53 17.30
C HIS A 70 3.68 -11.84 17.45
N ILE A 71 3.72 -10.51 17.58
CA ILE A 71 4.94 -9.74 17.87
C ILE A 71 5.54 -10.18 19.19
N GLY A 72 4.72 -10.31 20.25
CA GLY A 72 5.17 -10.77 21.58
C GLY A 72 5.71 -12.19 21.57
N GLN A 73 5.16 -13.08 20.75
CA GLN A 73 5.68 -14.45 20.57
C GLN A 73 7.01 -14.44 19.81
N THR A 74 7.09 -13.70 18.72
CA THR A 74 8.31 -13.58 17.90
C THR A 74 9.45 -12.92 18.70
N ALA A 75 9.13 -11.98 19.58
CA ALA A 75 10.11 -11.32 20.46
C ALA A 75 10.79 -12.26 21.47
N LYS A 76 10.29 -13.47 21.66
CA LYS A 76 10.94 -14.49 22.51
C LYS A 76 12.06 -15.24 21.77
N HIS A 77 12.03 -15.22 20.44
CA HIS A 77 12.98 -15.94 19.57
C HIS A 77 13.57 -15.01 18.53
N VAL A 78 14.20 -13.92 18.97
CA VAL A 78 14.76 -12.90 18.08
C VAL A 78 16.06 -13.35 17.41
N ASN A 79 16.21 -12.98 16.15
CA ASN A 79 17.47 -13.10 15.43
C ASN A 79 18.19 -11.74 15.45
N MET A 80 19.24 -11.62 16.29
CA MET A 80 19.99 -10.37 16.45
C MET A 80 20.61 -9.84 15.15
N PRO A 81 21.22 -10.65 14.27
CA PRO A 81 21.69 -10.20 12.97
C PRO A 81 20.59 -9.60 12.09
N SER A 82 19.38 -10.18 12.11
CA SER A 82 18.22 -9.64 11.37
C SER A 82 17.78 -8.28 11.90
N ILE A 83 17.72 -8.13 13.24
CA ILE A 83 17.37 -6.85 13.88
C ILE A 83 18.40 -5.78 13.52
N LEU A 84 19.69 -6.08 13.67
CA LEU A 84 20.76 -5.13 13.38
C LEU A 84 20.69 -4.66 11.93
N LEU A 85 20.53 -5.60 10.99
CA LEU A 85 20.45 -5.29 9.56
C LEU A 85 19.18 -4.49 9.23
N GLY A 86 18.02 -4.87 9.77
CA GLY A 86 16.75 -4.19 9.53
C GLY A 86 16.71 -2.79 10.13
N VAL A 87 17.12 -2.63 11.39
CA VAL A 87 17.15 -1.33 12.06
C VAL A 87 18.19 -0.39 11.43
N ALA A 88 19.40 -0.88 11.13
CA ALA A 88 20.41 -0.09 10.43
C ALA A 88 19.90 0.39 9.07
N SER A 89 19.28 -0.49 8.29
CA SER A 89 18.68 -0.13 6.99
C SER A 89 17.58 0.91 7.15
N LEU A 90 16.71 0.78 8.15
CA LEU A 90 15.64 1.74 8.41
C LEU A 90 16.20 3.12 8.81
N VAL A 91 17.19 3.15 9.71
CA VAL A 91 17.85 4.40 10.11
C VAL A 91 18.51 5.09 8.92
N ILE A 92 19.25 4.33 8.10
CA ILE A 92 19.90 4.86 6.88
C ILE A 92 18.84 5.47 5.95
N LEU A 93 17.71 4.79 5.72
CA LEU A 93 16.63 5.30 4.86
C LEU A 93 16.02 6.59 5.40
N LEU A 94 15.72 6.64 6.70
CA LEU A 94 15.11 7.81 7.32
C LEU A 94 16.06 9.02 7.33
N VAL A 95 17.34 8.79 7.60
CA VAL A 95 18.39 9.82 7.56
C VAL A 95 18.62 10.29 6.12
N ALA A 96 18.73 9.37 5.17
CA ALA A 96 18.91 9.69 3.76
C ALA A 96 17.74 10.49 3.18
N LYS A 97 16.50 10.15 3.56
CA LYS A 97 15.31 10.91 3.17
C LYS A 97 15.38 12.37 3.63
N LYS A 98 16.04 12.65 4.76
CA LYS A 98 16.22 13.99 5.31
C LYS A 98 17.40 14.74 4.67
N LEU A 99 18.52 14.06 4.44
CA LEU A 99 19.76 14.66 3.95
C LEU A 99 19.83 14.74 2.43
N VAL A 100 19.38 13.68 1.74
CA VAL A 100 19.50 13.55 0.28
C VAL A 100 18.18 13.01 -0.32
N PRO A 101 17.08 13.80 -0.27
CA PRO A 101 15.75 13.33 -0.63
C PRO A 101 15.60 12.91 -2.10
N LYS A 102 16.48 13.39 -2.99
CA LYS A 102 16.47 13.05 -4.43
C LYS A 102 17.22 11.77 -4.76
N PHE A 103 17.97 11.21 -3.82
CA PHE A 103 18.79 10.02 -4.07
C PHE A 103 18.02 8.74 -3.76
N PRO A 104 17.99 7.74 -4.68
CA PRO A 104 17.21 6.52 -4.50
C PRO A 104 17.91 5.54 -3.54
N MET A 105 18.03 5.92 -2.26
CA MET A 105 18.75 5.15 -1.24
C MET A 105 18.17 3.74 -1.06
N ALA A 106 16.86 3.55 -1.30
CA ALA A 106 16.24 2.23 -1.24
C ALA A 106 16.87 1.25 -2.24
N VAL A 107 17.16 1.71 -3.48
CA VAL A 107 17.81 0.90 -4.51
C VAL A 107 19.23 0.55 -4.09
N VAL A 108 19.96 1.51 -3.55
CA VAL A 108 21.33 1.29 -3.05
C VAL A 108 21.36 0.24 -1.96
N LEU A 109 20.43 0.33 -0.98
CA LEU A 109 20.32 -0.67 0.09
C LEU A 109 19.90 -2.04 -0.42
N MET A 110 19.03 -2.12 -1.44
CA MET A 110 18.69 -3.39 -2.09
C MET A 110 19.92 -4.03 -2.71
N VAL A 111 20.69 -3.27 -3.49
CA VAL A 111 21.91 -3.78 -4.14
C VAL A 111 22.97 -4.15 -3.09
N ALA A 112 23.21 -3.30 -2.10
CA ALA A 112 24.14 -3.57 -1.01
C ALA A 112 23.74 -4.81 -0.21
N GLY A 113 22.44 -4.96 0.11
CA GLY A 113 21.90 -6.12 0.79
C GLY A 113 22.06 -7.42 -0.01
N ALA A 114 21.79 -7.36 -1.33
CA ALA A 114 22.00 -8.51 -2.22
C ALA A 114 23.48 -8.90 -2.32
N CYS A 115 24.39 -7.93 -2.45
CA CYS A 115 25.84 -8.17 -2.45
C CYS A 115 26.30 -8.78 -1.11
N TYR A 116 25.84 -8.23 0.01
CA TYR A 116 26.13 -8.76 1.34
C TYR A 116 25.68 -10.22 1.49
N THR A 117 24.47 -10.54 1.01
CA THR A 117 23.95 -11.91 1.03
C THR A 117 24.73 -12.87 0.14
N ARG A 118 25.25 -12.39 -0.99
CA ARG A 118 26.02 -13.22 -1.94
C ARG A 118 27.45 -13.51 -1.47
N VAL A 119 28.09 -12.54 -0.82
CA VAL A 119 29.49 -12.65 -0.38
C VAL A 119 29.59 -13.22 1.03
N GLY A 120 28.66 -12.87 1.91
CA GLY A 120 28.61 -13.35 3.28
C GLY A 120 27.68 -14.57 3.41
N ASN A 121 28.03 -15.51 4.29
CA ASN A 121 27.18 -16.66 4.62
C ASN A 121 25.95 -16.22 5.48
N VAL A 122 25.15 -15.30 4.93
CA VAL A 122 24.04 -14.65 5.63
C VAL A 122 22.98 -15.67 6.09
N ARG A 123 22.86 -16.78 5.37
CA ARG A 123 21.97 -17.90 5.74
C ARG A 123 22.45 -18.61 7.01
N GLU A 124 23.75 -18.71 7.24
CA GLU A 124 24.31 -19.28 8.47
C GLU A 124 24.03 -18.37 9.68
N LEU A 125 23.87 -17.07 9.46
CA LEU A 125 23.44 -16.11 10.48
C LEU A 125 21.93 -16.15 10.77
N GLY A 126 21.18 -17.04 10.09
CA GLY A 126 19.74 -17.18 10.24
C GLY A 126 18.91 -16.04 9.64
N ILE A 127 19.51 -15.18 8.80
CA ILE A 127 18.80 -14.10 8.11
C ILE A 127 18.00 -14.69 6.95
N GLN A 128 16.70 -14.44 6.93
CA GLN A 128 15.82 -14.87 5.86
C GLN A 128 16.08 -14.07 4.59
N THR A 129 16.09 -14.75 3.45
CA THR A 129 16.16 -14.17 2.10
C THR A 129 14.89 -14.52 1.33
N LEU A 130 14.61 -13.78 0.26
CA LEU A 130 13.47 -14.09 -0.59
C LEU A 130 13.68 -15.43 -1.30
N SER A 131 12.57 -16.09 -1.63
CA SER A 131 12.58 -17.28 -2.47
C SER A 131 13.00 -16.92 -3.90
N LYS A 132 13.52 -17.92 -4.62
CA LYS A 132 13.81 -17.77 -6.04
C LYS A 132 12.53 -17.42 -6.80
N VAL A 133 12.57 -16.32 -7.54
CA VAL A 133 11.48 -15.89 -8.42
C VAL A 133 11.81 -16.40 -9.82
N GLU A 134 10.86 -17.06 -10.44
CA GLU A 134 11.00 -17.50 -11.83
C GLU A 134 11.09 -16.28 -12.76
N THR A 135 11.95 -16.39 -13.76
CA THR A 135 12.10 -15.37 -14.81
C THR A 135 10.98 -15.53 -15.82
N GLY A 136 10.42 -14.44 -16.26
CA GLY A 136 9.42 -14.45 -17.33
C GLY A 136 8.34 -13.39 -17.15
N LEU A 137 7.56 -13.21 -18.18
CA LEU A 137 6.38 -12.36 -18.15
C LEU A 137 5.21 -13.12 -17.50
N PRO A 138 4.27 -12.43 -16.86
CA PRO A 138 3.04 -13.02 -16.39
C PRO A 138 2.32 -13.75 -17.53
N GLN A 139 1.93 -14.99 -17.26
CA GLN A 139 1.21 -15.80 -18.26
C GLN A 139 -0.27 -15.49 -18.20
N TRP A 140 -0.91 -15.47 -19.36
CA TRP A 140 -2.36 -15.37 -19.44
C TRP A 140 -3.00 -16.62 -18.82
N GLN A 141 -3.88 -16.36 -17.87
CA GLN A 141 -4.64 -17.42 -17.19
C GLN A 141 -6.08 -16.94 -16.96
N ILE A 142 -7.01 -17.85 -17.06
CA ILE A 142 -8.40 -17.59 -16.67
C ILE A 142 -8.50 -17.78 -15.16
N PRO A 143 -9.06 -16.80 -14.40
CA PRO A 143 -9.29 -16.96 -12.98
C PRO A 143 -10.10 -18.23 -12.67
N ASP A 144 -9.61 -19.05 -11.74
CA ASP A 144 -10.29 -20.28 -11.34
C ASP A 144 -11.34 -19.98 -10.26
N PHE A 145 -12.59 -19.82 -10.69
CA PHE A 145 -13.71 -19.52 -9.80
C PHE A 145 -14.10 -20.68 -8.87
N SER A 146 -13.58 -21.89 -9.09
CA SER A 146 -13.83 -23.02 -8.21
C SER A 146 -13.00 -22.98 -6.93
N ALA A 147 -11.92 -22.21 -6.94
CA ALA A 147 -10.96 -22.13 -5.82
C ALA A 147 -11.46 -21.32 -4.61
N VAL A 148 -12.58 -20.61 -4.73
CA VAL A 148 -13.07 -19.67 -3.69
C VAL A 148 -14.59 -19.65 -3.66
N SER A 149 -15.17 -19.48 -2.46
CA SER A 149 -16.58 -19.15 -2.32
C SER A 149 -16.88 -17.82 -3.03
N ILE A 150 -17.70 -17.89 -4.09
CA ILE A 150 -18.07 -16.70 -4.90
C ILE A 150 -18.66 -15.61 -4.00
N ARG A 151 -19.47 -15.98 -3.01
CA ARG A 151 -20.07 -15.03 -2.07
C ARG A 151 -19.01 -14.26 -1.27
N GLU A 152 -18.00 -14.94 -0.77
CA GLU A 152 -16.90 -14.32 -0.02
C GLU A 152 -16.05 -13.43 -0.94
N ALA A 153 -15.72 -13.95 -2.13
CA ALA A 153 -14.95 -13.20 -3.12
C ALA A 153 -15.65 -11.90 -3.53
N VAL A 154 -16.95 -11.93 -3.78
CA VAL A 154 -17.76 -10.76 -4.13
C VAL A 154 -17.80 -9.75 -2.97
N THR A 155 -17.96 -10.21 -1.72
CA THR A 155 -18.02 -9.30 -0.56
C THR A 155 -16.67 -8.64 -0.28
N VAL A 156 -15.57 -9.41 -0.30
CA VAL A 156 -14.23 -8.90 -0.06
C VAL A 156 -13.80 -7.96 -1.18
N SER A 157 -14.07 -8.32 -2.44
CA SER A 157 -13.72 -7.50 -3.60
C SER A 157 -14.47 -6.17 -3.65
N LEU A 158 -15.72 -6.12 -3.17
CA LEU A 158 -16.45 -4.86 -3.04
C LEU A 158 -15.71 -3.87 -2.14
N SER A 159 -15.26 -4.33 -0.99
CA SER A 159 -14.51 -3.49 -0.05
C SER A 159 -13.20 -2.98 -0.66
N VAL A 160 -12.48 -3.86 -1.35
CA VAL A 160 -11.24 -3.50 -2.06
C VAL A 160 -11.52 -2.49 -3.17
N ALA A 161 -12.59 -2.68 -3.95
CA ALA A 161 -12.97 -1.76 -5.02
C ALA A 161 -13.34 -0.35 -4.51
N VAL A 162 -14.07 -0.27 -3.38
CA VAL A 162 -14.38 1.02 -2.75
C VAL A 162 -13.11 1.73 -2.28
N VAL A 163 -12.16 1.00 -1.69
CA VAL A 163 -10.87 1.56 -1.26
C VAL A 163 -10.05 2.06 -2.45
N ILE A 164 -9.95 1.25 -3.51
CA ILE A 164 -9.24 1.63 -4.74
C ILE A 164 -9.86 2.90 -5.33
N MET A 165 -11.18 2.94 -5.48
CA MET A 165 -11.89 4.11 -6.02
C MET A 165 -11.61 5.35 -5.17
N ALA A 166 -11.75 5.25 -3.84
CA ALA A 166 -11.57 6.38 -2.94
C ALA A 166 -10.12 6.90 -2.93
N GLU A 167 -9.14 6.02 -2.76
CA GLU A 167 -7.73 6.39 -2.69
C GLU A 167 -7.22 6.96 -4.03
N THR A 168 -7.59 6.33 -5.13
CA THR A 168 -7.17 6.76 -6.47
C THR A 168 -7.74 8.12 -6.80
N LEU A 169 -9.06 8.30 -6.71
CA LEU A 169 -9.70 9.57 -7.06
C LEU A 169 -9.28 10.71 -6.13
N LEU A 170 -9.06 10.42 -4.84
CA LEU A 170 -8.54 11.43 -3.93
C LEU A 170 -7.14 11.91 -4.35
N ALA A 171 -6.26 10.97 -4.69
CA ALA A 171 -4.93 11.29 -5.19
C ALA A 171 -5.01 12.13 -6.47
N GLU A 172 -5.76 11.67 -7.45
CA GLU A 172 -5.89 12.31 -8.76
C GLU A 172 -6.50 13.71 -8.64
N ASN A 173 -7.58 13.87 -7.89
CA ASN A 173 -8.22 15.16 -7.67
C ASN A 173 -7.30 16.15 -6.93
N ASN A 174 -6.53 15.69 -5.93
CA ASN A 174 -5.55 16.54 -5.24
C ASN A 174 -4.48 17.08 -6.20
N PHE A 175 -3.92 16.21 -7.05
CA PHE A 175 -2.90 16.62 -8.02
C PHE A 175 -3.51 17.45 -9.16
N ALA A 176 -4.72 17.14 -9.60
CA ALA A 176 -5.45 17.91 -10.60
C ALA A 176 -5.69 19.35 -10.12
N GLN A 177 -6.21 19.51 -8.90
CA GLN A 177 -6.43 20.84 -8.29
C GLN A 177 -5.12 21.62 -8.14
N LYS A 178 -4.07 20.97 -7.66
CA LYS A 178 -2.75 21.59 -7.48
C LYS A 178 -2.15 22.09 -8.79
N ASN A 179 -2.37 21.36 -9.89
CA ASN A 179 -1.82 21.68 -11.20
C ASN A 179 -2.82 22.40 -12.12
N GLY A 180 -4.02 22.73 -11.66
CA GLY A 180 -4.99 23.56 -12.35
C GLY A 180 -5.72 22.87 -13.52
N TYR A 181 -5.81 21.53 -13.51
CA TYR A 181 -6.60 20.79 -14.51
C TYR A 181 -7.77 20.04 -13.85
N ARG A 182 -8.66 19.51 -14.66
CA ARG A 182 -9.82 18.71 -14.22
C ARG A 182 -9.70 17.29 -14.75
N ILE A 183 -10.17 16.35 -13.98
CA ILE A 183 -10.32 14.95 -14.38
C ILE A 183 -11.79 14.58 -14.44
N ASP A 184 -12.13 13.54 -15.21
CA ASP A 184 -13.44 12.90 -15.16
C ASP A 184 -13.33 11.65 -14.28
N ASP A 185 -13.83 11.76 -13.04
CA ASP A 185 -13.77 10.69 -12.04
C ASP A 185 -14.31 9.35 -12.57
N ASN A 186 -15.36 9.37 -13.40
CA ASN A 186 -15.95 8.12 -13.90
C ASN A 186 -15.11 7.49 -15.02
N GLN A 187 -14.45 8.31 -15.83
CA GLN A 187 -13.53 7.83 -16.86
C GLN A 187 -12.29 7.21 -16.22
N GLU A 188 -11.78 7.80 -15.13
CA GLU A 188 -10.66 7.25 -14.39
C GLU A 188 -11.02 5.90 -13.75
N ILE A 189 -12.19 5.79 -13.09
CA ILE A 189 -12.68 4.50 -12.55
C ILE A 189 -12.80 3.46 -13.65
N PHE A 190 -13.30 3.84 -14.84
CA PHE A 190 -13.38 2.94 -15.99
C PHE A 190 -11.99 2.44 -16.40
N ALA A 191 -11.01 3.33 -16.49
CA ALA A 191 -9.64 2.98 -16.84
C ALA A 191 -9.03 2.00 -15.80
N PHE A 192 -9.25 2.25 -14.50
CA PHE A 192 -8.85 1.32 -13.44
C PHE A 192 -9.57 -0.03 -13.52
N SER A 193 -10.85 -0.05 -13.92
CA SER A 193 -11.56 -1.30 -14.16
C SER A 193 -10.90 -2.13 -15.27
N VAL A 194 -10.59 -1.52 -16.42
CA VAL A 194 -9.91 -2.20 -17.53
C VAL A 194 -8.54 -2.71 -17.12
N GLY A 195 -7.75 -1.89 -16.39
CA GLY A 195 -6.45 -2.29 -15.85
C GLY A 195 -6.56 -3.48 -14.91
N ASN A 196 -7.57 -3.51 -14.03
CA ASN A 196 -7.81 -4.61 -13.10
C ASN A 196 -8.29 -5.88 -13.82
N PHE A 197 -9.06 -5.79 -14.93
CA PHE A 197 -9.35 -6.95 -15.76
C PHE A 197 -8.07 -7.56 -16.35
N LEU A 198 -7.19 -6.74 -16.90
CA LEU A 198 -5.90 -7.22 -17.40
C LEU A 198 -5.06 -7.86 -16.30
N ALA A 199 -5.04 -7.25 -15.10
CA ALA A 199 -4.36 -7.81 -13.94
C ALA A 199 -4.92 -9.18 -13.52
N ALA A 200 -6.25 -9.35 -13.54
CA ALA A 200 -6.89 -10.63 -13.20
C ALA A 200 -6.49 -11.75 -14.18
N PHE A 201 -6.47 -11.46 -15.49
CA PHE A 201 -6.08 -12.43 -16.51
C PHE A 201 -4.58 -12.71 -16.57
N THR A 202 -3.76 -11.88 -15.95
CA THR A 202 -2.31 -12.11 -15.81
C THR A 202 -1.92 -12.64 -14.43
N GLY A 203 -2.92 -12.99 -13.60
CA GLY A 203 -2.68 -13.54 -12.27
C GLY A 203 -2.15 -12.54 -11.24
N CYS A 204 -2.26 -11.25 -11.53
CA CYS A 204 -1.75 -10.18 -10.68
C CYS A 204 -2.77 -9.77 -9.60
N CYS A 205 -2.25 -9.12 -8.55
CA CYS A 205 -3.08 -8.46 -7.54
C CYS A 205 -3.84 -7.26 -8.12
N PRO A 206 -4.92 -6.80 -7.45
CA PRO A 206 -5.59 -5.57 -7.83
C PRO A 206 -4.64 -4.38 -7.90
N ILE A 207 -4.77 -3.58 -8.95
CA ILE A 207 -3.97 -2.37 -9.14
C ILE A 207 -4.70 -1.15 -8.55
N ASN A 208 -3.93 -0.25 -7.96
CA ASN A 208 -4.42 0.97 -7.31
C ASN A 208 -3.54 2.17 -7.65
N GLY A 209 -4.11 3.36 -7.66
CA GLY A 209 -3.38 4.62 -7.63
C GLY A 209 -2.58 4.77 -6.33
N SER A 210 -1.50 5.55 -6.36
CA SER A 210 -0.67 5.76 -5.17
C SER A 210 -0.29 7.23 -5.05
N VAL A 211 -0.77 7.88 -3.99
CA VAL A 211 -0.45 9.28 -3.66
C VAL A 211 1.06 9.51 -3.61
N SER A 212 1.81 8.64 -2.92
CA SER A 212 3.26 8.82 -2.75
C SER A 212 4.04 8.65 -4.05
N ARG A 213 3.67 7.71 -4.92
CA ARG A 213 4.31 7.53 -6.23
C ARG A 213 3.98 8.67 -7.17
N THR A 214 2.74 9.16 -7.16
CA THR A 214 2.32 10.34 -7.93
C THR A 214 3.08 11.58 -7.46
N ALA A 215 3.21 11.78 -6.15
CA ALA A 215 4.01 12.87 -5.59
C ALA A 215 5.49 12.80 -6.00
N MET A 216 6.07 11.60 -6.05
CA MET A 216 7.42 11.41 -6.58
C MET A 216 7.51 11.79 -8.06
N GLY A 217 6.54 11.36 -8.87
CA GLY A 217 6.46 11.74 -10.29
C GLY A 217 6.45 13.27 -10.47
N GLU A 218 5.67 13.98 -9.67
CA GLU A 218 5.63 15.45 -9.67
C GLU A 218 6.96 16.06 -9.20
N GLN A 219 7.56 15.53 -8.13
CA GLN A 219 8.85 16.00 -7.61
C GLN A 219 9.97 15.90 -8.64
N TYR A 220 9.95 14.88 -9.48
CA TYR A 220 10.89 14.69 -10.60
C TYR A 220 10.43 15.35 -11.91
N GLN A 221 9.41 16.20 -11.84
CA GLN A 221 8.89 16.96 -12.99
C GLN A 221 8.38 16.07 -14.14
N GLY A 222 7.82 14.91 -13.84
CA GLY A 222 7.15 14.08 -14.82
C GLY A 222 5.89 14.78 -15.33
N LYS A 223 5.88 15.17 -16.62
CA LYS A 223 4.78 15.95 -17.25
C LYS A 223 3.96 15.14 -18.25
N THR A 224 4.37 13.93 -18.56
CA THR A 224 3.76 13.13 -19.60
C THR A 224 3.60 11.67 -19.18
N GLN A 225 2.69 10.95 -19.85
CA GLN A 225 2.49 9.51 -19.68
C GLN A 225 3.71 8.66 -20.10
N LEU A 226 4.68 9.27 -20.78
CA LEU A 226 5.94 8.61 -21.15
C LEU A 226 6.68 8.06 -19.91
N THR A 227 6.58 8.73 -18.78
CA THR A 227 7.15 8.26 -17.49
C THR A 227 6.60 6.89 -17.11
N SER A 228 5.30 6.70 -17.22
CA SER A 228 4.63 5.42 -16.93
C SER A 228 4.99 4.33 -17.92
N LEU A 229 5.10 4.67 -19.21
CA LEU A 229 5.54 3.74 -20.26
C LEU A 229 6.98 3.27 -20.03
N VAL A 230 7.89 4.19 -19.72
CA VAL A 230 9.29 3.84 -19.40
C VAL A 230 9.37 2.99 -18.14
N ALA A 231 8.58 3.31 -17.10
CA ALA A 231 8.52 2.51 -15.89
C ALA A 231 8.01 1.09 -16.17
N GLY A 232 6.96 0.95 -16.98
CA GLY A 232 6.43 -0.35 -17.42
C GLY A 232 7.46 -1.17 -18.20
N LEU A 233 8.13 -0.52 -19.18
CA LEU A 233 9.17 -1.17 -19.98
C LEU A 233 10.36 -1.62 -19.11
N SER A 234 10.79 -0.76 -18.17
CA SER A 234 11.86 -1.10 -17.21
C SER A 234 11.48 -2.30 -16.34
N MET A 235 10.18 -2.40 -15.95
CA MET A 235 9.68 -3.53 -15.19
C MET A 235 9.67 -4.82 -16.01
N ILE A 236 9.30 -4.75 -17.30
CA ILE A 236 9.38 -5.89 -18.23
C ILE A 236 10.84 -6.37 -18.35
N VAL A 237 11.78 -5.47 -18.55
CA VAL A 237 13.21 -5.82 -18.63
C VAL A 237 13.69 -6.46 -17.32
N LEU A 238 13.26 -5.93 -16.18
CA LEU A 238 13.58 -6.50 -14.86
C LEU A 238 13.03 -7.93 -14.71
N LEU A 239 11.79 -8.17 -15.13
CA LEU A 239 11.16 -9.50 -15.05
C LEU A 239 11.83 -10.52 -15.97
N LEU A 240 12.34 -10.09 -17.13
CA LEU A 240 12.99 -10.98 -18.09
C LEU A 240 14.46 -11.27 -17.73
N CYS A 241 15.19 -10.28 -17.20
CA CYS A 241 16.64 -10.37 -17.03
C CYS A 241 17.10 -10.24 -15.58
N GLY A 242 16.27 -9.63 -14.71
CA GLY A 242 16.70 -9.16 -13.39
C GLY A 242 16.23 -9.97 -12.19
N THR A 243 15.35 -10.98 -12.36
CA THR A 243 14.76 -11.70 -11.22
C THR A 243 15.77 -12.56 -10.47
N GLY A 244 16.87 -12.95 -11.11
CA GLY A 244 17.89 -13.80 -10.51
C GLY A 244 18.57 -13.19 -9.26
N PHE A 245 18.60 -11.85 -9.13
CA PHE A 245 19.19 -11.21 -7.95
C PHE A 245 18.21 -11.13 -6.76
N ILE A 246 16.90 -11.25 -7.01
CA ILE A 246 15.84 -11.11 -5.99
C ILE A 246 16.01 -12.14 -4.87
N GLN A 247 16.44 -13.36 -5.18
CA GLN A 247 16.69 -14.41 -4.20
C GLN A 247 17.79 -14.06 -3.17
N TYR A 248 18.64 -13.09 -3.49
CA TYR A 248 19.70 -12.62 -2.60
C TYR A 248 19.27 -11.44 -1.72
N LEU A 249 18.04 -10.93 -1.87
CA LEU A 249 17.56 -9.81 -1.09
C LEU A 249 17.20 -10.27 0.34
N PRO A 250 17.87 -9.72 1.37
CA PRO A 250 17.54 -10.05 2.75
C PRO A 250 16.20 -9.43 3.15
N VAL A 251 15.34 -10.25 3.75
CA VAL A 251 13.99 -9.84 4.19
C VAL A 251 14.02 -8.61 5.12
N PRO A 252 14.95 -8.49 6.09
CA PRO A 252 15.00 -7.31 6.96
C PRO A 252 15.23 -5.99 6.23
N VAL A 253 16.05 -5.98 5.15
CA VAL A 253 16.28 -4.78 4.32
C VAL A 253 15.02 -4.38 3.57
N LEU A 254 14.35 -5.35 2.93
CA LEU A 254 13.09 -5.09 2.23
C LEU A 254 12.01 -4.59 3.19
N THR A 255 11.93 -5.18 4.37
CA THR A 255 11.00 -4.77 5.43
C THR A 255 11.26 -3.33 5.87
N ALA A 256 12.52 -2.94 6.04
CA ALA A 256 12.90 -1.57 6.35
C ALA A 256 12.49 -0.59 5.24
N ILE A 257 12.63 -0.97 3.97
CA ILE A 257 12.19 -0.16 2.82
C ILE A 257 10.66 0.03 2.85
N VAL A 258 9.91 -1.05 3.09
CA VAL A 258 8.44 -0.99 3.18
C VAL A 258 8.02 -0.09 4.33
N ILE A 259 8.59 -0.25 5.53
CA ILE A 259 8.27 0.60 6.70
C ILE A 259 8.61 2.06 6.41
N SER A 260 9.77 2.36 5.83
CA SER A 260 10.16 3.73 5.48
C SER A 260 9.22 4.38 4.46
N ALA A 261 8.73 3.60 3.48
CA ALA A 261 7.75 4.07 2.50
C ALA A 261 6.39 4.35 3.16
N LEU A 262 5.90 3.45 4.01
CA LEU A 262 4.63 3.59 4.72
C LEU A 262 4.64 4.74 5.73
N LEU A 263 5.75 4.96 6.46
CA LEU A 263 5.92 6.13 7.31
C LEU A 263 5.85 7.45 6.52
N GLY A 264 6.26 7.43 5.25
CA GLY A 264 6.11 8.57 4.36
C GLY A 264 4.70 8.77 3.81
N ALA A 265 3.86 7.76 3.87
CA ALA A 265 2.47 7.80 3.43
C ALA A 265 1.48 8.09 4.58
N THR A 266 1.93 8.02 5.84
CA THR A 266 1.10 8.40 6.99
C THR A 266 0.86 9.91 7.01
N GLU A 267 -0.36 10.31 7.39
CA GLU A 267 -0.76 11.71 7.44
C GLU A 267 -0.81 12.28 8.87
N PHE A 268 0.17 11.92 9.71
CA PHE A 268 0.28 12.49 11.07
C PHE A 268 0.46 14.00 11.08
N ASP A 269 1.07 14.57 10.04
CA ASP A 269 1.19 16.02 9.87
C ASP A 269 -0.18 16.69 9.65
N LEU A 270 -1.11 16.01 8.97
CA LEU A 270 -2.49 16.46 8.85
C LEU A 270 -3.17 16.44 10.23
N MET A 271 -3.04 15.35 10.99
CA MET A 271 -3.57 15.26 12.34
C MET A 271 -3.04 16.40 13.23
N ALA A 272 -1.74 16.69 13.19
CA ALA A 272 -1.14 17.76 13.98
C ALA A 272 -1.66 19.16 13.57
N ARG A 273 -1.97 19.37 12.29
CA ARG A 273 -2.61 20.59 11.79
C ARG A 273 -4.07 20.69 12.24
N LEU A 274 -4.83 19.60 12.08
CA LEU A 274 -6.23 19.54 12.49
C LEU A 274 -6.42 19.81 13.99
N TRP A 275 -5.51 19.31 14.83
CA TRP A 275 -5.52 19.58 16.27
C TRP A 275 -5.51 21.08 16.61
N LYS A 276 -4.83 21.89 15.79
CA LYS A 276 -4.73 23.34 15.97
C LYS A 276 -5.91 24.12 15.36
N VAL A 277 -6.52 23.59 14.30
CA VAL A 277 -7.56 24.28 13.52
C VAL A 277 -8.97 23.87 13.97
N SER A 278 -9.23 22.58 14.11
CA SER A 278 -10.54 22.02 14.44
C SER A 278 -10.40 20.73 15.23
N ARG A 279 -10.74 20.80 16.52
CA ARG A 279 -10.70 19.60 17.39
C ARG A 279 -11.69 18.52 16.93
N THR A 280 -12.82 18.93 16.35
CA THR A 280 -13.84 18.00 15.84
C THR A 280 -13.30 17.20 14.67
N GLU A 281 -12.63 17.84 13.70
CA GLU A 281 -12.01 17.15 12.56
C GLU A 281 -10.86 16.26 12.99
N CYS A 282 -10.09 16.67 14.01
CA CYS A 282 -9.07 15.83 14.60
C CYS A 282 -9.68 14.58 15.28
N MET A 283 -10.80 14.71 15.97
CA MET A 283 -11.50 13.54 16.55
C MET A 283 -12.02 12.59 15.48
N ILE A 284 -12.52 13.11 14.35
CA ILE A 284 -12.92 12.30 13.19
C ILE A 284 -11.72 11.54 12.62
N PHE A 285 -10.58 12.22 12.44
CA PHE A 285 -9.33 11.57 12.02
C PHE A 285 -8.93 10.43 12.96
N VAL A 286 -8.89 10.71 14.27
CA VAL A 286 -8.52 9.72 15.28
C VAL A 286 -9.52 8.57 15.33
N GLY A 287 -10.83 8.86 15.20
CA GLY A 287 -11.88 7.84 15.13
C GLY A 287 -11.72 6.91 13.92
N ALA A 288 -11.46 7.46 12.74
CA ALA A 288 -11.18 6.69 11.53
C ALA A 288 -9.89 5.87 11.67
N PHE A 289 -8.82 6.48 12.20
CA PHE A 289 -7.55 5.82 12.46
C PHE A 289 -7.69 4.63 13.41
N LEU A 290 -8.29 4.82 14.57
CA LEU A 290 -8.51 3.76 15.55
C LEU A 290 -9.49 2.71 15.05
N GLY A 291 -10.52 3.12 14.31
CA GLY A 291 -11.47 2.22 13.68
C GLY A 291 -10.77 1.23 12.73
N VAL A 292 -9.88 1.72 11.87
CA VAL A 292 -9.09 0.87 10.98
C VAL A 292 -8.14 -0.04 11.76
N LEU A 293 -7.42 0.53 12.72
CA LEU A 293 -6.39 -0.19 13.46
C LEU A 293 -6.96 -1.33 14.33
N LEU A 294 -8.10 -1.09 15.01
CA LEU A 294 -8.67 -2.02 15.98
C LEU A 294 -9.74 -2.94 15.41
N LEU A 295 -10.52 -2.46 14.44
CA LEU A 295 -11.70 -3.15 13.92
C LEU A 295 -11.56 -3.55 12.44
N GLY A 296 -10.41 -3.28 11.87
CA GLY A 296 -10.11 -3.57 10.47
C GLY A 296 -10.58 -2.49 9.49
N THR A 297 -10.14 -2.64 8.25
CA THR A 297 -10.25 -1.61 7.19
C THR A 297 -11.69 -1.20 6.90
N ILE A 298 -12.61 -2.17 6.78
CA ILE A 298 -14.02 -1.92 6.40
C ILE A 298 -14.74 -1.13 7.49
N ASN A 299 -14.62 -1.60 8.73
CA ASN A 299 -15.28 -0.99 9.88
C ASN A 299 -14.72 0.42 10.16
N GLY A 300 -13.42 0.63 9.91
CA GLY A 300 -12.79 1.93 10.06
C GLY A 300 -13.35 3.00 9.10
N VAL A 301 -13.57 2.63 7.82
CA VAL A 301 -14.21 3.53 6.85
C VAL A 301 -15.65 3.86 7.26
N LEU A 302 -16.42 2.83 7.63
CA LEU A 302 -17.82 3.02 8.06
C LEU A 302 -17.91 3.95 9.27
N ILE A 303 -17.07 3.74 10.28
CA ILE A 303 -17.02 4.59 11.48
C ILE A 303 -16.64 6.03 11.09
N GLY A 304 -15.61 6.21 10.26
CA GLY A 304 -15.19 7.53 9.81
C GLY A 304 -16.29 8.28 9.07
N CYS A 305 -16.98 7.61 8.16
CA CYS A 305 -18.11 8.19 7.43
C CYS A 305 -19.30 8.51 8.35
N LEU A 306 -19.63 7.61 9.29
CA LEU A 306 -20.70 7.84 10.26
C LEU A 306 -20.41 9.02 11.20
N LEU A 307 -19.17 9.15 11.66
CA LEU A 307 -18.75 10.29 12.50
C LEU A 307 -18.82 11.61 11.74
N TYR A 308 -18.53 11.59 10.43
CA TYR A 308 -18.61 12.78 9.59
C TYR A 308 -20.05 13.19 9.27
N THR A 309 -20.94 12.22 9.07
CA THR A 309 -22.37 12.49 8.77
C THR A 309 -23.20 12.82 10.02
N SER A 310 -22.64 12.65 11.21
CA SER A 310 -23.31 13.07 12.45
C SER A 310 -23.42 14.59 12.49
N PRO A 311 -24.65 15.17 12.67
CA PRO A 311 -24.83 16.61 12.64
C PRO A 311 -23.95 17.28 13.70
N SER A 312 -23.13 18.22 13.24
CA SER A 312 -22.33 19.04 14.13
C SER A 312 -23.24 19.91 15.00
N PRO A 313 -22.95 20.08 16.30
CA PRO A 313 -23.72 21.02 17.16
C PRO A 313 -23.71 22.48 16.67
N ARG A 314 -23.05 22.77 15.54
CA ARG A 314 -23.03 24.10 14.92
C ARG A 314 -24.14 24.32 13.89
N ASP A 315 -24.93 23.29 13.56
CA ASP A 315 -26.06 23.38 12.62
C ASP A 315 -27.41 23.48 13.34
N SER A 316 -27.38 23.71 14.64
CA SER A 316 -28.59 24.02 15.48
C SER A 316 -28.56 25.45 16.02
#